data_e23e28aaf590f3ededd41b2eb744b923
#
_entry.id   e23e28aaf590f3ededd41b2eb744b923
#
_cell.length_a   1.000
_cell.length_b   1.000
_cell.length_c   1.000
_cell.angle_alpha   90.00
_cell.angle_beta   90.00
_cell.angle_gamma   90.00
#
_symmetry.space_group_name_H-M   'P 1'
#
loop_
_entity.id
_entity.type
_entity.pdbx_description
1 polymer ?
#
loop_
_entity_poly.entity_id
_entity_poly.type
_entity_poly.pdbx_seq_one_letter_code
_entity_poly.pdbx_strand_id
1 'polypeptide(L)'
;MLSINQIKYGSLFILIFSFLLFKFQFHFSILKTILFIILIFILLILYGLHRLKKLLKGAGYSEEWHDLYGDKMSNIPYFTKDNKIINSFKKDGINYIEEIGEINEGKDYEKNNQNYYDLFIPYIALKRKDKYNGIFLFIHGGAWQTGKKEHISHCSIRYAKYGYITAQMNHTFLSKKYKQSSIFKILDEITACLNNIKLQLKNIGFDENKLELAIGGVSSGAHLSLLYGYFMKNIPFPLKFLINFCGPLSLETKFWYKLGKNIPALDSIENMDIDDLIKEKKIVQMFDNEYAFLTLMNKFIGNKFTDEELKQMMIGKNINQDNEKFIELNNLAKYGNSVNFINENSVPTLCLYGGEDPLVGIVQYYYLKEISEKFGNKVELIYMKNGGHLLADYKSKHGMTAIREMNYKILYYAKTYFTHDD
;
A
#
# COMPACT_ATOMS: atom_id res chain seq x y z
N MET A 1 4.02 18.29 24.32
CA MET A 1 2.97 17.32 23.99
C MET A 1 2.91 16.28 25.09
N LEU A 2 1.73 16.01 25.64
CA LEU A 2 1.57 14.93 26.63
C LEU A 2 1.79 13.59 25.92
N SER A 3 2.53 12.66 26.54
CA SER A 3 2.68 11.30 26.01
C SER A 3 1.33 10.58 25.94
N ILE A 4 1.20 9.56 25.09
CA ILE A 4 -0.03 8.75 24.98
C ILE A 4 -0.46 8.23 26.35
N ASN A 5 0.48 7.88 27.23
CA ASN A 5 0.21 7.46 28.59
C ASN A 5 -0.33 8.62 29.44
N GLN A 6 0.18 9.84 29.33
CA GLN A 6 -0.35 11.01 30.02
C GLN A 6 -1.76 11.38 29.55
N ILE A 7 -2.08 11.17 28.28
CA ILE A 7 -3.45 11.34 27.75
C ILE A 7 -4.37 10.24 28.29
N LYS A 8 -3.93 8.97 28.34
CA LYS A 8 -4.71 7.86 28.92
C LYS A 8 -5.03 8.09 30.41
N TYR A 9 -4.01 8.41 31.20
CA TYR A 9 -4.20 8.61 32.64
C TYR A 9 -4.92 9.94 32.93
N GLY A 10 -4.67 10.99 32.19
CA GLY A 10 -5.40 12.25 32.31
C GLY A 10 -6.88 12.12 31.96
N SER A 11 -7.21 11.39 30.89
CA SER A 11 -8.60 11.12 30.50
C SER A 11 -9.34 10.25 31.51
N LEU A 12 -8.66 9.23 32.05
CA LEU A 12 -9.21 8.36 33.08
C LEU A 12 -9.44 9.13 34.39
N PHE A 13 -8.51 10.00 34.79
CA PHE A 13 -8.62 10.84 35.98
C PHE A 13 -9.77 11.84 35.85
N ILE A 14 -9.92 12.50 34.70
CA ILE A 14 -11.04 13.43 34.42
C ILE A 14 -12.37 12.68 34.45
N LEU A 15 -12.45 11.47 33.91
CA LEU A 15 -13.65 10.64 33.92
C LEU A 15 -14.07 10.24 35.34
N ILE A 16 -13.12 9.75 36.12
CA ILE A 16 -13.36 9.35 37.53
C ILE A 16 -13.73 10.57 38.38
N PHE A 17 -13.03 11.68 38.21
CA PHE A 17 -13.28 12.91 38.98
C PHE A 17 -14.63 13.55 38.60
N SER A 18 -14.97 13.56 37.34
CA SER A 18 -16.29 14.02 36.85
C SER A 18 -17.41 13.14 37.38
N PHE A 19 -17.20 11.81 37.41
CA PHE A 19 -18.17 10.86 37.95
C PHE A 19 -18.40 11.07 39.44
N LEU A 20 -17.32 11.26 40.21
CA LEU A 20 -17.40 11.51 41.65
C LEU A 20 -18.06 12.85 41.99
N LEU A 21 -17.71 13.92 41.25
CA LEU A 21 -18.34 15.24 41.43
C LEU A 21 -19.82 15.19 41.07
N PHE A 22 -20.17 14.51 39.99
CA PHE A 22 -21.56 14.41 39.52
C PHE A 22 -22.44 13.60 40.47
N LYS A 23 -21.90 12.51 41.01
CA LYS A 23 -22.59 11.68 41.99
C LYS A 23 -22.79 12.39 43.33
N PHE A 24 -21.83 13.25 43.71
CA PHE A 24 -21.87 13.91 45.02
C PHE A 24 -22.73 15.17 45.05
N GLN A 25 -22.84 15.90 43.94
CA GLN A 25 -23.51 17.21 43.90
C GLN A 25 -24.95 17.18 43.36
N PHE A 26 -25.36 16.17 42.62
CA PHE A 26 -26.59 16.29 41.85
C PHE A 26 -27.65 15.19 42.01
N HIS A 27 -27.59 14.25 42.91
CA HIS A 27 -28.60 13.19 43.14
C HIS A 27 -29.24 12.63 41.88
N PHE A 28 -28.47 12.40 40.81
CA PHE A 28 -28.99 11.91 39.54
C PHE A 28 -29.33 10.43 39.58
N SER A 29 -30.41 10.03 38.91
CA SER A 29 -30.71 8.62 38.66
C SER A 29 -29.59 7.91 37.94
N ILE A 30 -29.39 6.61 38.19
CA ILE A 30 -28.33 5.77 37.54
C ILE A 30 -28.37 5.94 36.01
N LEU A 31 -29.56 6.01 35.41
CA LEU A 31 -29.72 6.19 33.97
C LEU A 31 -29.10 7.51 33.45
N LYS A 32 -29.32 8.63 34.15
CA LYS A 32 -28.75 9.93 33.76
C LYS A 32 -27.21 9.93 33.88
N THR A 33 -26.67 9.21 34.89
CA THR A 33 -25.24 9.06 35.06
C THR A 33 -24.64 8.25 33.91
N ILE A 34 -25.27 7.17 33.51
CA ILE A 34 -24.83 6.36 32.34
C ILE A 34 -24.87 7.19 31.06
N LEU A 35 -25.97 7.91 30.80
CA LEU A 35 -26.08 8.78 29.64
C LEU A 35 -25.00 9.88 29.60
N PHE A 36 -24.66 10.46 30.74
CA PHE A 36 -23.60 11.44 30.84
C PHE A 36 -22.20 10.85 30.55
N ILE A 37 -21.93 9.63 31.03
CA ILE A 37 -20.68 8.90 30.72
C ILE A 37 -20.59 8.60 29.22
N ILE A 38 -21.67 8.14 28.62
CA ILE A 38 -21.74 7.88 27.18
C ILE A 38 -21.49 9.16 26.39
N LEU A 39 -22.10 10.28 26.81
CA LEU A 39 -21.89 11.57 26.15
C LEU A 39 -20.40 12.01 26.21
N ILE A 40 -19.77 11.89 27.40
CA ILE A 40 -18.34 12.20 27.54
C ILE A 40 -17.51 11.30 26.63
N PHE A 41 -17.81 10.01 26.56
CA PHE A 41 -17.10 9.07 25.71
C PHE A 41 -17.22 9.42 24.21
N ILE A 42 -18.43 9.80 23.79
CA ILE A 42 -18.68 10.30 22.43
C ILE A 42 -17.86 11.57 22.15
N LEU A 43 -17.86 12.53 23.07
CA LEU A 43 -17.08 13.77 22.92
C LEU A 43 -15.57 13.51 22.85
N LEU A 44 -15.07 12.55 23.62
CA LEU A 44 -13.65 12.15 23.55
C LEU A 44 -13.30 11.49 22.21
N ILE A 45 -14.22 10.65 21.67
CA ILE A 45 -14.05 10.08 20.33
C ILE A 45 -14.06 11.19 19.28
N LEU A 46 -15.02 12.09 19.31
CA LEU A 46 -15.11 13.21 18.36
C LEU A 46 -13.89 14.12 18.46
N TYR A 47 -13.39 14.40 19.66
CA TYR A 47 -12.15 15.15 19.87
C TYR A 47 -10.95 14.39 19.29
N GLY A 48 -10.85 13.08 19.52
CA GLY A 48 -9.81 12.22 18.95
C GLY A 48 -9.82 12.24 17.42
N LEU A 49 -11.01 12.10 16.81
CA LEU A 49 -11.20 12.18 15.37
C LEU A 49 -10.85 13.57 14.81
N HIS A 50 -11.24 14.65 15.51
CA HIS A 50 -10.85 16.00 15.13
C HIS A 50 -9.33 16.22 15.18
N ARG A 51 -8.68 15.72 16.22
CA ARG A 51 -7.21 15.77 16.36
C ARG A 51 -6.52 14.97 15.28
N LEU A 52 -7.03 13.77 14.96
CA LEU A 52 -6.53 12.94 13.88
C LEU A 52 -6.69 13.64 12.52
N LYS A 53 -7.87 14.19 12.24
CA LYS A 53 -8.12 14.99 11.02
C LYS A 53 -7.17 16.17 10.90
N LYS A 54 -6.93 16.90 12.00
CA LYS A 54 -5.98 18.04 12.03
C LYS A 54 -4.53 17.57 11.82
N LEU A 55 -4.15 16.43 12.39
CA LEU A 55 -2.82 15.81 12.21
C LEU A 55 -2.64 15.37 10.74
N LEU A 56 -3.62 14.68 10.18
CA LEU A 56 -3.62 14.25 8.79
C LEU A 56 -3.59 15.44 7.82
N LYS A 57 -4.32 16.52 8.14
CA LYS A 57 -4.28 17.77 7.38
C LYS A 57 -2.90 18.43 7.43
N GLY A 58 -2.30 18.53 8.62
CA GLY A 58 -0.93 19.03 8.80
C GLY A 58 0.12 18.15 8.10
N ALA A 59 -0.17 16.85 7.99
CA ALA A 59 0.65 15.88 7.27
C ALA A 59 0.39 15.86 5.74
N GLY A 60 -0.48 16.73 5.22
CA GLY A 60 -0.78 16.81 3.79
C GLY A 60 -1.70 15.70 3.26
N TYR A 61 -2.37 14.95 4.15
CA TYR A 61 -3.34 13.92 3.76
C TYR A 61 -4.74 14.47 3.43
N SER A 62 -4.91 15.80 3.34
CA SER A 62 -6.19 16.42 3.04
C SER A 62 -6.08 17.39 1.85
N GLU A 63 -5.40 16.96 0.81
CA GLU A 63 -5.40 17.69 -0.45
C GLU A 63 -6.78 17.61 -1.09
N GLU A 64 -7.28 18.75 -1.59
CA GLU A 64 -8.53 18.85 -2.34
C GLU A 64 -8.22 19.25 -3.78
N TRP A 65 -8.94 18.66 -4.72
CA TRP A 65 -8.86 19.01 -6.12
C TRP A 65 -9.84 20.15 -6.40
N HIS A 66 -9.39 21.16 -7.11
CA HIS A 66 -10.21 22.24 -7.62
C HIS A 66 -10.11 22.28 -9.15
N ASP A 67 -11.19 22.59 -9.83
CA ASP A 67 -11.24 22.68 -11.29
C ASP A 67 -10.27 23.72 -11.86
N LEU A 68 -9.80 24.67 -11.01
CA LEU A 68 -8.72 25.60 -11.35
C LEU A 68 -7.35 24.93 -11.63
N TYR A 69 -7.16 23.66 -11.22
CA TYR A 69 -5.91 22.95 -11.46
C TYR A 69 -5.91 22.16 -12.77
N GLY A 70 -7.08 21.83 -13.31
CA GLY A 70 -7.23 21.02 -14.53
C GLY A 70 -8.50 20.17 -14.48
N ASP A 71 -8.58 19.20 -15.37
CA ASP A 71 -9.71 18.30 -15.49
C ASP A 71 -9.59 17.14 -14.51
N LYS A 72 -10.72 16.72 -13.93
CA LYS A 72 -10.84 15.51 -13.16
C LYS A 72 -11.93 14.64 -13.74
N MET A 73 -11.55 13.42 -14.09
CA MET A 73 -12.48 12.35 -14.47
C MET A 73 -12.60 11.38 -13.30
N SER A 74 -13.81 11.18 -12.76
CA SER A 74 -14.02 10.36 -11.56
C SER A 74 -14.83 9.12 -11.85
N ASN A 75 -14.54 8.06 -11.11
CA ASN A 75 -15.26 6.78 -11.18
C ASN A 75 -15.33 6.23 -12.61
N ILE A 76 -14.22 6.27 -13.34
CA ILE A 76 -14.14 5.69 -14.69
C ILE A 76 -14.04 4.18 -14.54
N PRO A 77 -14.97 3.38 -15.11
CA PRO A 77 -14.83 1.94 -15.09
C PRO A 77 -13.69 1.51 -16.02
N TYR A 78 -12.81 0.64 -15.56
CA TYR A 78 -11.74 0.08 -16.38
C TYR A 78 -12.03 -1.33 -16.89
N PHE A 79 -13.06 -2.00 -16.34
CA PHE A 79 -13.67 -3.16 -16.96
C PHE A 79 -15.06 -2.80 -17.50
N THR A 80 -15.24 -2.98 -18.80
CA THR A 80 -16.56 -2.97 -19.43
C THR A 80 -16.93 -4.41 -19.83
N LYS A 81 -18.21 -4.66 -20.13
CA LYS A 81 -18.67 -6.00 -20.58
C LYS A 81 -17.89 -6.56 -21.78
N ASP A 82 -17.26 -5.68 -22.53
CA ASP A 82 -16.51 -6.02 -23.75
C ASP A 82 -15.01 -6.23 -23.51
N ASN A 83 -14.48 -5.83 -22.33
CA ASN A 83 -13.10 -6.05 -21.97
C ASN A 83 -12.93 -7.49 -21.45
N LYS A 84 -12.66 -8.42 -22.35
CA LYS A 84 -12.15 -9.73 -21.97
C LYS A 84 -10.86 -9.52 -21.17
N ILE A 85 -10.80 -10.08 -19.98
CA ILE A 85 -9.54 -10.22 -19.23
C ILE A 85 -8.61 -10.98 -20.17
N ILE A 86 -7.66 -10.27 -20.78
CA ILE A 86 -6.62 -10.90 -21.55
C ILE A 86 -5.80 -11.66 -20.51
N ASN A 87 -5.87 -12.98 -20.56
CA ASN A 87 -5.06 -13.88 -19.76
C ASN A 87 -3.60 -13.65 -20.15
N SER A 88 -3.01 -12.54 -19.68
CA SER A 88 -1.63 -12.12 -19.96
C SER A 88 -0.65 -13.21 -19.52
N PHE A 89 -1.01 -13.97 -18.49
CA PHE A 89 -0.22 -15.07 -17.95
C PHE A 89 -0.15 -16.30 -18.86
N LYS A 90 -1.20 -16.62 -19.63
CA LYS A 90 -1.16 -17.71 -20.62
C LYS A 90 -0.17 -17.43 -21.76
N LYS A 91 0.05 -16.17 -22.11
CA LYS A 91 1.00 -15.79 -23.18
C LYS A 91 2.46 -15.93 -22.78
N ASP A 92 2.77 -15.85 -21.49
CA ASP A 92 4.13 -15.91 -20.97
C ASP A 92 4.59 -17.33 -20.61
N GLY A 93 3.82 -18.37 -21.00
CA GLY A 93 4.17 -19.78 -20.76
C GLY A 93 4.05 -20.22 -19.28
N ILE A 94 3.42 -19.40 -18.45
CA ILE A 94 3.10 -19.74 -17.08
C ILE A 94 1.74 -20.44 -17.10
N ASN A 95 1.70 -21.77 -17.09
CA ASN A 95 0.49 -22.61 -17.04
C ASN A 95 -0.29 -22.54 -15.71
N TYR A 96 -0.35 -21.41 -15.14
CA TYR A 96 -0.65 -21.08 -13.79
C TYR A 96 -2.15 -20.91 -13.54
N ILE A 97 -2.88 -20.49 -14.59
CA ILE A 97 -4.32 -20.28 -14.53
C ILE A 97 -5.08 -21.59 -14.76
N GLU A 98 -4.49 -22.55 -15.43
CA GLU A 98 -5.11 -23.88 -15.60
C GLU A 98 -5.22 -24.63 -14.27
N GLU A 99 -4.27 -24.42 -13.33
CA GLU A 99 -4.32 -25.01 -11.99
C GLU A 99 -5.28 -24.28 -11.03
N ILE A 100 -5.54 -22.98 -11.24
CA ILE A 100 -6.43 -22.17 -10.38
C ILE A 100 -7.88 -22.17 -10.89
N GLY A 101 -8.12 -22.68 -12.11
CA GLY A 101 -9.41 -22.67 -12.78
C GLY A 101 -9.66 -21.42 -13.63
N GLU A 102 -10.55 -21.52 -14.59
CA GLU A 102 -10.93 -20.39 -15.45
C GLU A 102 -11.49 -19.25 -14.60
N ILE A 103 -10.96 -18.05 -14.81
CA ILE A 103 -11.52 -16.83 -14.24
C ILE A 103 -12.85 -16.58 -14.97
N ASN A 104 -13.94 -17.07 -14.38
CA ASN A 104 -15.28 -16.81 -14.92
C ASN A 104 -15.59 -15.31 -14.78
N GLU A 105 -15.92 -14.69 -15.87
CA GLU A 105 -16.41 -13.31 -15.99
C GLU A 105 -17.81 -13.21 -15.32
N GLY A 106 -17.86 -13.37 -14.02
CA GLY A 106 -19.12 -13.44 -13.30
C GLY A 106 -19.72 -12.08 -12.99
N LYS A 107 -21.04 -12.04 -12.99
CA LYS A 107 -21.94 -10.92 -12.65
C LYS A 107 -21.63 -10.16 -11.32
N ASP A 108 -20.63 -10.56 -10.55
CA ASP A 108 -20.23 -9.95 -9.29
C ASP A 108 -19.42 -8.66 -9.43
N TYR A 109 -18.87 -8.37 -10.61
CA TYR A 109 -18.13 -7.14 -10.88
C TYR A 109 -18.97 -5.87 -10.76
N GLU A 110 -20.24 -5.93 -11.19
CA GLU A 110 -21.13 -4.76 -11.18
C GLU A 110 -21.60 -4.34 -9.77
N LYS A 111 -21.56 -5.27 -8.79
CA LYS A 111 -22.08 -5.02 -7.44
C LYS A 111 -21.13 -4.35 -6.46
N ASN A 112 -19.82 -4.32 -6.73
CA ASN A 112 -18.85 -3.98 -5.69
C ASN A 112 -18.08 -2.66 -5.88
N ASN A 113 -18.34 -1.86 -6.90
CA ASN A 113 -17.66 -0.57 -7.18
C ASN A 113 -16.12 -0.61 -7.11
N GLN A 114 -15.51 -1.78 -7.35
CA GLN A 114 -14.06 -1.97 -7.15
C GLN A 114 -13.24 -1.70 -8.41
N ASN A 115 -13.87 -1.73 -9.60
CA ASN A 115 -13.17 -1.61 -10.88
C ASN A 115 -13.26 -0.19 -11.44
N TYR A 116 -12.98 0.79 -10.59
CA TYR A 116 -13.02 2.21 -10.93
C TYR A 116 -11.71 2.91 -10.58
N TYR A 117 -11.39 3.93 -11.35
CA TYR A 117 -10.29 4.84 -11.08
C TYR A 117 -10.73 6.30 -11.24
N ASP A 118 -9.94 7.20 -10.69
CA ASP A 118 -10.02 8.64 -10.96
C ASP A 118 -8.77 9.07 -11.72
N LEU A 119 -8.93 9.99 -12.65
CA LEU A 119 -7.87 10.57 -13.46
C LEU A 119 -7.85 12.08 -13.27
N PHE A 120 -6.70 12.63 -12.92
CA PHE A 120 -6.47 14.06 -12.74
C PHE A 120 -5.49 14.53 -13.81
N ILE A 121 -5.90 15.51 -14.61
CA ILE A 121 -5.15 16.01 -15.75
C ILE A 121 -4.93 17.50 -15.54
N PRO A 122 -3.74 17.94 -15.09
CA PRO A 122 -3.47 19.35 -14.83
C PRO A 122 -3.45 20.18 -16.13
N TYR A 123 -3.81 21.45 -16.04
CA TYR A 123 -3.84 22.34 -17.21
C TYR A 123 -2.51 22.42 -17.96
N ILE A 124 -1.39 22.30 -17.25
CA ILE A 124 -0.09 22.27 -17.92
C ILE A 124 0.07 21.06 -18.82
N ALA A 125 -0.42 19.89 -18.41
CA ALA A 125 -0.43 18.70 -19.25
C ALA A 125 -1.40 18.86 -20.44
N LEU A 126 -2.60 19.41 -20.22
CA LEU A 126 -3.57 19.68 -21.28
C LEU A 126 -3.03 20.63 -22.37
N LYS A 127 -2.09 21.53 -22.00
CA LYS A 127 -1.41 22.43 -22.94
C LYS A 127 -0.21 21.80 -23.65
N ARG A 128 0.20 20.59 -23.26
CA ARG A 128 1.41 19.91 -23.72
C ARG A 128 1.09 18.48 -24.19
N LYS A 129 -0.04 18.29 -24.87
CA LYS A 129 -0.52 16.96 -25.27
C LYS A 129 0.39 16.26 -26.28
N ASP A 130 1.15 17.02 -27.04
CA ASP A 130 2.15 16.60 -28.03
C ASP A 130 3.56 16.44 -27.46
N LYS A 131 3.73 16.66 -26.15
CA LYS A 131 5.01 16.58 -25.43
C LYS A 131 5.05 15.45 -24.45
N TYR A 132 6.24 15.12 -23.94
CA TYR A 132 6.40 14.10 -22.88
C TYR A 132 5.64 14.49 -21.62
N ASN A 133 4.84 13.56 -21.13
CA ASN A 133 4.05 13.71 -19.92
C ASN A 133 4.21 12.49 -19.01
N GLY A 134 4.66 12.71 -17.79
CA GLY A 134 4.73 11.68 -16.76
C GLY A 134 3.36 11.42 -16.16
N ILE A 135 3.03 10.13 -16.01
CA ILE A 135 1.81 9.63 -15.38
C ILE A 135 2.19 8.95 -14.07
N PHE A 136 1.51 9.29 -12.98
CA PHE A 136 1.57 8.52 -11.73
C PHE A 136 0.30 7.72 -11.56
N LEU A 137 0.42 6.39 -11.39
CA LEU A 137 -0.66 5.55 -10.91
C LEU A 137 -0.44 5.24 -9.42
N PHE A 138 -1.41 5.56 -8.57
CA PHE A 138 -1.39 5.25 -7.15
C PHE A 138 -2.39 4.17 -6.77
N ILE A 139 -1.93 3.19 -5.97
CA ILE A 139 -2.72 2.05 -5.50
C ILE A 139 -2.85 2.14 -3.98
N HIS A 140 -4.09 2.07 -3.50
CA HIS A 140 -4.38 2.17 -2.06
C HIS A 140 -3.92 0.95 -1.27
N GLY A 141 -3.67 1.14 0.03
CA GLY A 141 -3.43 0.08 0.99
C GLY A 141 -4.73 -0.52 1.55
N GLY A 142 -4.59 -1.49 2.45
CA GLY A 142 -5.70 -2.17 3.11
C GLY A 142 -5.53 -3.69 3.19
N ALA A 143 -4.28 -4.15 3.32
CA ALA A 143 -3.93 -5.57 3.42
C ALA A 143 -4.57 -6.43 2.31
N TRP A 144 -4.69 -5.88 1.11
CA TRP A 144 -5.33 -6.48 -0.08
C TRP A 144 -6.82 -6.84 0.11
N GLN A 145 -7.43 -6.59 1.26
CA GLN A 145 -8.78 -7.03 1.63
C GLN A 145 -9.76 -5.89 1.87
N THR A 146 -9.29 -4.66 1.91
CA THR A 146 -10.08 -3.45 2.17
C THR A 146 -9.43 -2.22 1.56
N GLY A 147 -10.08 -1.09 1.66
CA GLY A 147 -9.56 0.17 1.15
C GLY A 147 -10.38 0.73 0.00
N LYS A 148 -9.98 1.88 -0.48
CA LYS A 148 -10.56 2.54 -1.65
C LYS A 148 -9.61 3.60 -2.18
N LYS A 149 -9.73 3.90 -3.47
CA LYS A 149 -8.88 4.88 -4.18
C LYS A 149 -8.84 6.27 -3.50
N GLU A 150 -9.91 6.68 -2.83
CA GLU A 150 -9.95 7.95 -2.12
C GLU A 150 -8.97 8.03 -0.94
N HIS A 151 -8.52 6.89 -0.40
CA HIS A 151 -7.53 6.87 0.69
C HIS A 151 -6.15 7.35 0.25
N ILE A 152 -5.85 7.32 -1.07
CA ILE A 152 -4.58 7.78 -1.65
C ILE A 152 -4.70 9.10 -2.41
N SER A 153 -5.89 9.74 -2.41
CA SER A 153 -6.16 10.98 -3.17
C SER A 153 -5.18 12.11 -2.88
N HIS A 154 -4.64 12.16 -1.65
CA HIS A 154 -3.65 13.16 -1.28
C HIS A 154 -2.35 13.07 -2.11
N CYS A 155 -1.96 11.87 -2.53
CA CYS A 155 -0.83 11.68 -3.43
C CYS A 155 -1.21 12.12 -4.84
N SER A 156 -2.31 11.61 -5.39
CA SER A 156 -2.76 11.93 -6.74
C SER A 156 -2.92 13.43 -6.94
N ILE A 157 -3.66 14.09 -6.06
CA ILE A 157 -3.91 15.53 -6.15
C ILE A 157 -2.62 16.34 -6.03
N ARG A 158 -1.72 15.94 -5.12
CA ARG A 158 -0.46 16.64 -4.90
C ARG A 158 0.42 16.62 -6.14
N TYR A 159 0.67 15.47 -6.74
CA TYR A 159 1.53 15.39 -7.93
C TYR A 159 0.85 15.97 -9.17
N ALA A 160 -0.48 15.93 -9.26
CA ALA A 160 -1.22 16.66 -10.29
C ALA A 160 -1.02 18.18 -10.17
N LYS A 161 -0.99 18.72 -8.96
CA LYS A 161 -0.65 20.15 -8.74
C LYS A 161 0.77 20.52 -9.16
N TYR A 162 1.69 19.55 -9.20
CA TYR A 162 3.03 19.75 -9.76
C TYR A 162 3.10 19.54 -11.29
N GLY A 163 1.97 19.31 -11.94
CA GLY A 163 1.88 19.25 -13.41
C GLY A 163 1.92 17.86 -14.01
N TYR A 164 1.97 16.81 -13.21
CA TYR A 164 1.93 15.43 -13.68
C TYR A 164 0.50 14.94 -13.84
N ILE A 165 0.25 14.10 -14.83
CA ILE A 165 -1.00 13.36 -14.93
C ILE A 165 -1.01 12.34 -13.80
N THR A 166 -2.09 12.22 -13.04
CA THR A 166 -2.16 11.25 -11.95
C THR A 166 -3.44 10.45 -12.00
N ALA A 167 -3.36 9.20 -11.60
CA ALA A 167 -4.50 8.32 -11.43
C ALA A 167 -4.45 7.61 -10.09
N GLN A 168 -5.61 7.23 -9.59
CA GLN A 168 -5.78 6.40 -8.41
C GLN A 168 -6.85 5.36 -8.68
N MET A 169 -6.58 4.10 -8.35
CA MET A 169 -7.47 3.01 -8.70
C MET A 169 -7.94 2.21 -7.48
N ASN A 170 -9.14 1.65 -7.60
CA ASN A 170 -9.59 0.53 -6.78
C ASN A 170 -9.12 -0.78 -7.40
N HIS A 171 -9.08 -1.85 -6.64
CA HIS A 171 -8.83 -3.21 -7.09
C HIS A 171 -9.70 -4.20 -6.35
N THR A 172 -9.89 -5.40 -6.90
CA THR A 172 -10.59 -6.50 -6.23
C THR A 172 -9.88 -6.88 -4.94
N PHE A 173 -10.67 -7.19 -3.89
CA PHE A 173 -10.13 -7.63 -2.61
C PHE A 173 -9.87 -9.12 -2.58
N LEU A 174 -8.78 -9.52 -1.96
CA LEU A 174 -8.51 -10.93 -1.65
C LEU A 174 -9.45 -11.38 -0.53
N SER A 175 -10.48 -12.12 -0.87
CA SER A 175 -11.53 -12.53 0.06
C SER A 175 -12.05 -13.91 -0.27
N LYS A 176 -12.39 -14.71 0.75
CA LYS A 176 -13.11 -15.97 0.58
C LYS A 176 -14.48 -15.78 -0.06
N LYS A 177 -15.09 -14.59 0.11
CA LYS A 177 -16.37 -14.23 -0.50
C LYS A 177 -16.29 -14.19 -2.03
N TYR A 178 -15.12 -13.79 -2.55
CA TYR A 178 -14.88 -13.70 -3.99
C TYR A 178 -14.01 -14.88 -4.41
N LYS A 179 -14.60 -16.01 -4.73
CA LYS A 179 -13.93 -17.29 -5.06
C LYS A 179 -12.82 -17.17 -6.12
N GLN A 180 -12.82 -16.09 -6.89
CA GLN A 180 -11.88 -15.86 -8.00
C GLN A 180 -10.92 -14.71 -7.74
N SER A 181 -10.89 -14.16 -6.53
CA SER A 181 -9.94 -13.11 -6.19
C SER A 181 -8.56 -13.74 -5.98
N SER A 182 -7.59 -13.29 -6.76
CA SER A 182 -6.18 -13.66 -6.61
C SER A 182 -5.29 -12.46 -6.87
N ILE A 183 -4.03 -12.57 -6.51
CA ILE A 183 -3.05 -11.53 -6.82
C ILE A 183 -2.93 -11.31 -8.34
N PHE A 184 -3.03 -12.37 -9.13
CA PHE A 184 -2.92 -12.31 -10.60
C PHE A 184 -4.06 -11.53 -11.22
N LYS A 185 -5.28 -11.74 -10.72
CA LYS A 185 -6.43 -10.94 -11.14
C LYS A 185 -6.20 -9.46 -10.87
N ILE A 186 -5.62 -9.11 -9.72
CA ILE A 186 -5.32 -7.70 -9.41
C ILE A 186 -4.26 -7.15 -10.36
N LEU A 187 -3.25 -7.93 -10.75
CA LEU A 187 -2.26 -7.48 -11.74
C LEU A 187 -2.90 -7.25 -13.12
N ASP A 188 -3.83 -8.11 -13.55
CA ASP A 188 -4.61 -7.88 -14.77
C ASP A 188 -5.51 -6.64 -14.66
N GLU A 189 -6.08 -6.39 -13.49
CA GLU A 189 -6.86 -5.18 -13.23
C GLU A 189 -6.00 -3.91 -13.35
N ILE A 190 -4.76 -3.93 -12.87
CA ILE A 190 -3.82 -2.81 -13.05
C ILE A 190 -3.54 -2.60 -14.54
N THR A 191 -3.32 -3.68 -15.31
CA THR A 191 -3.11 -3.60 -16.77
C THR A 191 -4.33 -3.02 -17.46
N ALA A 192 -5.53 -3.49 -17.12
CA ALA A 192 -6.78 -2.99 -17.70
C ALA A 192 -7.00 -1.50 -17.37
N CYS A 193 -6.73 -1.09 -16.14
CA CYS A 193 -6.78 0.31 -15.73
C CYS A 193 -5.82 1.18 -16.56
N LEU A 194 -4.57 0.76 -16.72
CA LEU A 194 -3.56 1.47 -17.51
C LEU A 194 -3.95 1.57 -18.98
N ASN A 195 -4.48 0.49 -19.59
CA ASN A 195 -4.98 0.52 -20.95
C ASN A 195 -6.15 1.50 -21.12
N ASN A 196 -7.05 1.54 -20.14
CA ASN A 196 -8.15 2.49 -20.16
C ASN A 196 -7.66 3.94 -19.99
N ILE A 197 -6.70 4.20 -19.09
CA ILE A 197 -6.05 5.51 -18.97
C ILE A 197 -5.44 5.93 -20.30
N LYS A 198 -4.72 5.03 -20.98
CA LYS A 198 -4.13 5.29 -22.30
C LYS A 198 -5.18 5.69 -23.32
N LEU A 199 -6.28 4.94 -23.36
CA LEU A 199 -7.41 5.24 -24.25
C LEU A 199 -8.05 6.60 -23.94
N GLN A 200 -8.31 6.93 -22.66
CA GLN A 200 -8.88 8.22 -22.26
C GLN A 200 -7.97 9.39 -22.67
N LEU A 201 -6.66 9.27 -22.40
CA LEU A 201 -5.69 10.30 -22.76
C LEU A 201 -5.59 10.48 -24.28
N LYS A 202 -5.57 9.38 -25.04
CA LYS A 202 -5.62 9.40 -26.50
C LYS A 202 -6.86 10.11 -27.03
N ASN A 203 -8.05 9.80 -26.48
CA ASN A 203 -9.33 10.39 -26.91
C ASN A 203 -9.38 11.92 -26.71
N ILE A 204 -8.67 12.44 -25.72
CA ILE A 204 -8.55 13.88 -25.49
C ILE A 204 -7.34 14.52 -26.17
N GLY A 205 -6.63 13.75 -27.00
CA GLY A 205 -5.60 14.23 -27.92
C GLY A 205 -4.16 14.20 -27.41
N PHE A 206 -3.84 13.41 -26.38
CA PHE A 206 -2.45 13.16 -26.00
C PHE A 206 -1.76 12.21 -26.99
N ASP A 207 -0.48 12.47 -27.27
CA ASP A 207 0.38 11.55 -28.01
C ASP A 207 0.76 10.38 -27.08
N GLU A 208 0.19 9.20 -27.36
CA GLU A 208 0.38 8.01 -26.55
C GLU A 208 1.84 7.52 -26.48
N ASN A 209 2.67 7.90 -27.47
CA ASN A 209 4.09 7.54 -27.52
C ASN A 209 4.95 8.41 -26.62
N LYS A 210 4.41 9.51 -26.11
CA LYS A 210 5.08 10.46 -25.21
C LYS A 210 4.55 10.41 -23.78
N LEU A 211 3.83 9.33 -23.43
CA LEU A 211 3.33 9.09 -22.09
C LEU A 211 4.23 8.08 -21.38
N GLU A 212 4.68 8.42 -20.20
CA GLU A 212 5.58 7.60 -19.37
C GLU A 212 4.98 7.39 -18.00
N LEU A 213 5.29 6.25 -17.34
CA LEU A 213 4.61 5.79 -16.14
C LEU A 213 5.55 5.70 -14.93
N ALA A 214 5.07 6.15 -13.79
CA ALA A 214 5.53 5.73 -12.47
C ALA A 214 4.36 5.09 -11.71
N ILE A 215 4.61 4.01 -11.01
CA ILE A 215 3.59 3.34 -10.19
C ILE A 215 4.00 3.40 -8.73
N GLY A 216 3.05 3.74 -7.88
CA GLY A 216 3.27 3.77 -6.45
C GLY A 216 2.03 3.35 -5.66
N GLY A 217 2.24 3.05 -4.40
CA GLY A 217 1.14 2.70 -3.52
C GLY A 217 1.54 2.69 -2.06
N VAL A 218 0.56 2.46 -1.20
CA VAL A 218 0.76 2.40 0.25
C VAL A 218 0.50 0.98 0.74
N SER A 219 1.37 0.43 1.60
CA SER A 219 1.17 -0.88 2.23
C SER A 219 0.94 -1.97 1.16
N SER A 220 -0.18 -2.68 1.20
CA SER A 220 -0.53 -3.68 0.17
C SER A 220 -0.57 -3.09 -1.25
N GLY A 221 -0.94 -1.83 -1.43
CA GLY A 221 -0.88 -1.15 -2.73
C GLY A 221 0.54 -0.92 -3.22
N ALA A 222 1.49 -0.67 -2.32
CA ALA A 222 2.90 -0.60 -2.66
C ALA A 222 3.46 -1.96 -3.07
N HIS A 223 3.08 -3.03 -2.37
CA HIS A 223 3.40 -4.40 -2.79
C HIS A 223 2.89 -4.69 -4.21
N LEU A 224 1.62 -4.34 -4.50
CA LEU A 224 1.03 -4.49 -5.84
C LEU A 224 1.82 -3.71 -6.90
N SER A 225 2.25 -2.50 -6.56
CA SER A 225 3.05 -1.65 -7.45
C SER A 225 4.40 -2.26 -7.77
N LEU A 226 5.11 -2.79 -6.75
CA LEU A 226 6.38 -3.47 -6.93
C LEU A 226 6.23 -4.76 -7.71
N LEU A 227 5.25 -5.60 -7.34
CA LEU A 227 5.01 -6.86 -8.02
C LEU A 227 4.65 -6.61 -9.48
N TYR A 228 3.77 -5.65 -9.77
CA TYR A 228 3.41 -5.28 -11.13
C TYR A 228 4.63 -4.81 -11.93
N GLY A 229 5.42 -3.90 -11.38
CA GLY A 229 6.55 -3.30 -12.06
C GLY A 229 7.71 -4.26 -12.33
N TYR A 230 7.94 -5.24 -11.46
CA TYR A 230 9.02 -6.21 -11.64
C TYR A 230 8.60 -7.46 -12.42
N PHE A 231 7.34 -7.87 -12.27
CA PHE A 231 6.84 -9.11 -12.87
C PHE A 231 6.28 -8.93 -14.27
N MET A 232 5.52 -7.83 -14.54
CA MET A 232 4.82 -7.65 -15.79
C MET A 232 5.75 -7.20 -16.92
N LYS A 233 5.72 -7.94 -18.05
CA LYS A 233 6.57 -7.63 -19.21
C LYS A 233 5.94 -6.63 -20.18
N ASN A 234 4.60 -6.64 -20.28
CA ASN A 234 3.85 -5.84 -21.26
C ASN A 234 3.06 -4.73 -20.56
N ILE A 235 3.77 -3.77 -20.01
CA ILE A 235 3.17 -2.58 -19.36
C ILE A 235 2.72 -1.61 -20.47
N PRO A 236 1.47 -1.07 -20.41
CA PRO A 236 0.92 -0.20 -21.48
C PRO A 236 1.68 1.09 -21.75
N PHE A 237 2.53 1.51 -20.82
CA PHE A 237 3.40 2.68 -20.90
C PHE A 237 4.84 2.30 -20.54
N PRO A 238 5.86 3.01 -21.05
CA PRO A 238 7.22 2.87 -20.51
C PRO A 238 7.24 3.16 -19.01
N LEU A 239 7.52 2.13 -18.20
CA LEU A 239 7.67 2.28 -16.75
C LEU A 239 9.04 2.87 -16.45
N LYS A 240 9.09 3.95 -15.67
CA LYS A 240 10.31 4.72 -15.39
C LYS A 240 10.84 4.50 -13.97
N PHE A 241 9.97 4.41 -12.98
CA PHE A 241 10.34 4.13 -11.59
C PHE A 241 9.15 3.67 -10.76
N LEU A 242 9.45 3.12 -9.58
CA LEU A 242 8.47 2.65 -8.61
C LEU A 242 8.55 3.44 -7.30
N ILE A 243 7.43 3.54 -6.60
CA ILE A 243 7.34 4.20 -5.30
C ILE A 243 6.70 3.23 -4.30
N ASN A 244 7.44 2.89 -3.27
CA ASN A 244 7.02 1.97 -2.22
C ASN A 244 6.82 2.71 -0.89
N PHE A 245 5.56 2.99 -0.53
CA PHE A 245 5.22 3.52 0.78
C PHE A 245 4.92 2.38 1.75
N CYS A 246 5.87 1.98 2.58
CA CYS A 246 5.74 0.93 3.61
C CYS A 246 5.15 -0.38 3.08
N GLY A 247 5.44 -0.78 1.85
CA GLY A 247 4.90 -2.00 1.27
C GLY A 247 5.72 -3.23 1.62
N PRO A 248 5.09 -4.37 1.92
CA PRO A 248 5.81 -5.62 2.04
C PRO A 248 6.30 -6.09 0.67
N LEU A 249 7.35 -6.90 0.66
CA LEU A 249 7.95 -7.44 -0.56
C LEU A 249 7.46 -8.86 -0.87
N SER A 250 7.12 -9.59 0.18
CA SER A 250 6.86 -11.02 0.14
C SER A 250 5.95 -11.43 1.27
N LEU A 251 5.31 -12.58 1.12
CA LEU A 251 4.55 -13.25 2.17
C LEU A 251 5.35 -14.29 2.93
N GLU A 252 6.59 -14.55 2.55
CA GLU A 252 7.46 -15.46 3.30
C GLU A 252 7.79 -14.88 4.66
N THR A 253 7.75 -15.74 5.69
CA THR A 253 7.95 -15.32 7.09
C THR A 253 9.30 -14.66 7.34
N LYS A 254 10.34 -15.03 6.57
CA LYS A 254 11.68 -14.44 6.65
C LYS A 254 11.73 -12.93 6.37
N PHE A 255 10.72 -12.37 5.71
CA PHE A 255 10.64 -10.92 5.42
C PHE A 255 9.94 -10.12 6.53
N TRP A 256 9.31 -10.77 7.51
CA TRP A 256 8.47 -10.11 8.51
C TRP A 256 9.17 -9.93 9.85
N TYR A 257 10.23 -9.12 9.82
CA TYR A 257 10.99 -8.69 10.98
C TYR A 257 10.89 -7.17 11.18
N LYS A 258 11.03 -6.73 12.42
CA LYS A 258 11.16 -5.33 12.82
C LYS A 258 12.42 -5.12 13.62
N LEU A 259 12.88 -3.87 13.69
CA LEU A 259 14.03 -3.52 14.52
C LEU A 259 13.78 -3.85 16.00
N GLY A 260 14.78 -4.42 16.65
CA GLY A 260 14.78 -4.64 18.09
C GLY A 260 14.82 -3.30 18.87
N LYS A 261 14.44 -3.33 20.15
CA LYS A 261 14.28 -2.10 20.98
C LYS A 261 15.54 -1.29 21.20
N ASN A 262 16.71 -1.88 21.01
CA ASN A 262 18.01 -1.29 21.43
C ASN A 262 18.97 -1.03 20.26
N ILE A 263 18.47 -0.82 19.04
CA ILE A 263 19.33 -0.48 17.90
C ILE A 263 19.61 1.02 17.91
N PRO A 264 20.88 1.43 18.12
CA PRO A 264 21.19 2.85 18.33
C PRO A 264 21.11 3.70 17.07
N ALA A 265 21.38 3.13 15.91
CA ALA A 265 21.31 3.82 14.63
C ALA A 265 21.10 2.82 13.49
N LEU A 266 20.45 3.28 12.41
CA LEU A 266 20.24 2.50 11.20
C LEU A 266 21.58 2.11 10.56
N ASP A 267 22.53 3.05 10.56
CA ASP A 267 23.88 2.88 9.98
C ASP A 267 24.64 1.71 10.62
N SER A 268 24.31 1.33 11.87
CA SER A 268 24.94 0.20 12.56
C SER A 268 24.51 -1.17 12.04
N ILE A 269 23.49 -1.23 11.21
CA ILE A 269 22.93 -2.47 10.64
C ILE A 269 22.99 -2.49 9.11
N GLU A 270 23.31 -1.37 8.47
CA GLU A 270 23.21 -1.19 7.02
C GLU A 270 24.10 -2.15 6.21
N ASN A 271 25.21 -2.61 6.80
CA ASN A 271 26.16 -3.51 6.17
C ASN A 271 26.16 -4.92 6.77
N MET A 272 25.14 -5.27 7.58
CA MET A 272 25.04 -6.59 8.19
C MET A 272 24.13 -7.49 7.38
N ASP A 273 24.54 -8.75 7.26
CA ASP A 273 23.67 -9.80 6.74
C ASP A 273 22.42 -9.96 7.62
N ILE A 274 21.28 -10.29 7.02
CA ILE A 274 20.00 -10.43 7.73
C ILE A 274 20.04 -11.60 8.73
N ASP A 275 20.72 -12.68 8.39
CA ASP A 275 20.86 -13.84 9.27
C ASP A 275 21.69 -13.47 10.52
N ASP A 276 22.72 -12.65 10.38
CA ASP A 276 23.48 -12.10 11.50
C ASP A 276 22.63 -11.14 12.34
N LEU A 277 21.81 -10.31 11.72
CA LEU A 277 20.87 -9.43 12.43
C LEU A 277 19.86 -10.22 13.27
N ILE A 278 19.38 -11.36 12.79
CA ILE A 278 18.50 -12.28 13.52
C ILE A 278 19.27 -12.90 14.69
N LYS A 279 20.46 -13.45 14.41
CA LYS A 279 21.32 -14.14 15.40
C LYS A 279 21.71 -13.20 16.55
N GLU A 280 22.04 -11.96 16.24
CA GLU A 280 22.39 -10.94 17.25
C GLU A 280 21.15 -10.27 17.88
N LYS A 281 19.94 -10.73 17.56
CA LYS A 281 18.66 -10.16 18.05
C LYS A 281 18.50 -8.66 17.77
N LYS A 282 19.17 -8.17 16.73
CA LYS A 282 19.00 -6.78 16.25
C LYS A 282 17.67 -6.59 15.54
N ILE A 283 17.15 -7.67 14.95
CA ILE A 283 15.79 -7.73 14.43
C ILE A 283 15.01 -8.84 15.11
N VAL A 284 13.71 -8.67 15.24
CA VAL A 284 12.79 -9.61 15.90
C VAL A 284 11.59 -9.88 15.02
N GLN A 285 11.11 -11.12 15.05
CA GLN A 285 9.94 -11.52 14.28
C GLN A 285 8.71 -10.70 14.68
N MET A 286 7.90 -10.30 13.71
CA MET A 286 6.75 -9.43 13.94
C MET A 286 5.53 -10.20 14.45
N PHE A 287 5.41 -11.49 14.11
CA PHE A 287 4.24 -12.31 14.40
C PHE A 287 4.66 -13.63 15.04
N ASP A 288 3.95 -14.00 16.11
CA ASP A 288 4.21 -15.24 16.88
C ASP A 288 3.48 -16.46 16.32
N ASN A 289 2.63 -16.30 15.31
CA ASN A 289 1.84 -17.37 14.70
C ASN A 289 1.81 -17.25 13.19
N GLU A 290 2.35 -18.24 12.51
CA GLU A 290 2.49 -18.26 11.06
C GLU A 290 1.20 -18.63 10.31
N TYR A 291 0.13 -19.07 11.00
CA TYR A 291 -1.15 -19.41 10.37
C TYR A 291 -1.76 -18.25 9.56
N ALA A 292 -1.56 -17.00 10.02
CA ALA A 292 -2.01 -15.82 9.31
C ALA A 292 -1.33 -15.71 7.93
N PHE A 293 -0.06 -16.08 7.82
CA PHE A 293 0.66 -16.09 6.54
C PHE A 293 0.11 -17.16 5.61
N LEU A 294 -0.11 -18.39 6.09
CA LEU A 294 -0.74 -19.45 5.30
C LEU A 294 -2.10 -19.02 4.74
N THR A 295 -2.93 -18.42 5.59
CA THR A 295 -4.23 -17.91 5.17
C THR A 295 -4.09 -16.83 4.10
N LEU A 296 -3.12 -15.94 4.23
CA LEU A 296 -2.90 -14.87 3.27
C LEU A 296 -2.33 -15.43 1.95
N MET A 297 -1.34 -16.32 2.01
CA MET A 297 -0.79 -17.01 0.83
C MET A 297 -1.89 -17.73 0.06
N ASN A 298 -2.79 -18.45 0.76
CA ASN A 298 -3.91 -19.12 0.13
C ASN A 298 -4.87 -18.14 -0.58
N LYS A 299 -5.15 -16.99 0.04
CA LYS A 299 -5.93 -15.92 -0.62
C LYS A 299 -5.24 -15.36 -1.86
N PHE A 300 -3.92 -15.24 -1.82
CA PHE A 300 -3.13 -14.77 -2.97
C PHE A 300 -3.31 -15.64 -4.20
N ILE A 301 -3.36 -16.95 -4.01
CA ILE A 301 -3.53 -17.92 -5.10
C ILE A 301 -5.00 -18.26 -5.42
N GLY A 302 -5.97 -17.58 -4.81
CA GLY A 302 -7.40 -17.78 -5.12
C GLY A 302 -8.14 -18.72 -4.20
N ASN A 303 -7.68 -18.94 -2.96
CA ASN A 303 -8.29 -19.82 -1.94
C ASN A 303 -8.37 -21.30 -2.39
N LYS A 304 -7.27 -21.85 -2.87
CA LYS A 304 -7.18 -23.24 -3.34
C LYS A 304 -7.41 -24.27 -2.22
N PHE A 305 -6.96 -23.97 -1.00
CA PHE A 305 -7.02 -24.88 0.15
C PHE A 305 -8.11 -24.47 1.14
N THR A 306 -8.72 -25.47 1.78
CA THR A 306 -9.70 -25.28 2.87
C THR A 306 -8.99 -24.89 4.17
N ASP A 307 -9.75 -24.39 5.16
CA ASP A 307 -9.20 -24.04 6.47
C ASP A 307 -8.66 -25.26 7.23
N GLU A 308 -9.25 -26.43 7.03
CA GLU A 308 -8.79 -27.70 7.60
C GLU A 308 -7.44 -28.10 7.00
N GLU A 309 -7.28 -27.97 5.69
CA GLU A 309 -6.00 -28.24 5.00
C GLU A 309 -4.92 -27.26 5.44
N LEU A 310 -5.23 -25.96 5.59
CA LEU A 310 -4.27 -24.99 6.11
C LEU A 310 -3.83 -25.32 7.54
N LYS A 311 -4.74 -25.79 8.40
CA LYS A 311 -4.37 -26.25 9.75
C LYS A 311 -3.46 -27.46 9.75
N GLN A 312 -3.64 -28.38 8.79
CA GLN A 312 -2.78 -29.56 8.62
C GLN A 312 -1.35 -29.20 8.18
N MET A 313 -1.15 -28.02 7.60
CA MET A 313 0.17 -27.48 7.26
C MET A 313 0.93 -26.94 8.48
N MET A 314 0.35 -26.95 9.68
CA MET A 314 0.95 -26.38 10.89
C MET A 314 1.45 -27.46 11.85
N ILE A 315 2.57 -27.17 12.53
CA ILE A 315 3.04 -27.88 13.74
C ILE A 315 3.05 -26.83 14.87
N GLY A 316 2.04 -26.89 15.74
CA GLY A 316 1.86 -25.87 16.77
C GLY A 316 1.58 -24.48 16.17
N LYS A 317 2.49 -23.52 16.36
CA LYS A 317 2.38 -22.16 15.82
C LYS A 317 3.16 -21.94 14.51
N ASN A 318 3.95 -22.91 14.11
CA ASN A 318 4.87 -22.80 12.97
C ASN A 318 4.34 -23.60 11.77
N ILE A 319 4.76 -23.19 10.58
CA ILE A 319 4.49 -23.91 9.33
C ILE A 319 5.34 -25.20 9.30
N ASN A 320 4.71 -26.31 8.96
CA ASN A 320 5.43 -27.55 8.63
C ASN A 320 6.00 -27.45 7.22
N GLN A 321 7.29 -27.17 7.10
CA GLN A 321 7.98 -26.97 5.83
C GLN A 321 8.00 -28.23 4.94
N ASP A 322 7.87 -29.42 5.54
CA ASP A 322 7.88 -30.72 4.84
C ASP A 322 6.47 -31.18 4.42
N ASN A 323 5.43 -30.41 4.73
CA ASN A 323 4.06 -30.77 4.34
C ASN A 323 3.87 -30.55 2.83
N GLU A 324 3.46 -31.59 2.10
CA GLU A 324 3.29 -31.56 0.64
C GLU A 324 2.35 -30.44 0.17
N LYS A 325 1.22 -30.23 0.88
CA LYS A 325 0.28 -29.15 0.54
C LYS A 325 0.88 -27.77 0.81
N PHE A 326 1.72 -27.61 1.85
CA PHE A 326 2.44 -26.39 2.07
C PHE A 326 3.46 -26.14 0.96
N ILE A 327 4.20 -27.16 0.53
CA ILE A 327 5.16 -27.04 -0.58
C ILE A 327 4.43 -26.56 -1.85
N GLU A 328 3.27 -27.14 -2.15
CA GLU A 328 2.42 -26.71 -3.27
C GLU A 328 1.97 -25.24 -3.12
N LEU A 329 1.39 -24.88 -1.97
CA LEU A 329 0.97 -23.53 -1.67
C LEU A 329 2.12 -22.53 -1.79
N ASN A 330 3.29 -22.84 -1.23
CA ASN A 330 4.47 -21.99 -1.26
C ASN A 330 5.00 -21.81 -2.69
N ASN A 331 5.00 -22.85 -3.51
CA ASN A 331 5.41 -22.76 -4.91
C ASN A 331 4.51 -21.83 -5.72
N LEU A 332 3.20 -21.86 -5.45
CA LEU A 332 2.25 -20.94 -6.08
C LEU A 332 2.39 -19.52 -5.52
N ALA A 333 2.55 -19.38 -4.21
CA ALA A 333 2.65 -18.05 -3.55
C ALA A 333 3.94 -17.30 -3.89
N LYS A 334 5.01 -17.98 -4.33
CA LYS A 334 6.27 -17.35 -4.79
C LYS A 334 6.06 -16.29 -5.86
N TYR A 335 5.04 -16.42 -6.67
CA TYR A 335 4.70 -15.42 -7.68
C TYR A 335 4.07 -14.14 -7.09
N GLY A 336 3.66 -14.18 -5.83
CA GLY A 336 3.28 -12.98 -5.07
C GLY A 336 4.47 -12.27 -4.42
N ASN A 337 5.69 -12.77 -4.56
CA ASN A 337 6.88 -12.18 -3.96
C ASN A 337 7.59 -11.30 -5.00
N SER A 338 7.45 -10.00 -4.88
CA SER A 338 7.98 -9.02 -5.85
C SER A 338 9.49 -9.16 -6.07
N VAL A 339 10.23 -9.51 -5.03
CA VAL A 339 11.69 -9.67 -5.08
C VAL A 339 12.17 -10.80 -6.00
N ASN A 340 11.33 -11.79 -6.30
CA ASN A 340 11.69 -12.92 -7.16
C ASN A 340 11.78 -12.53 -8.64
N PHE A 341 11.32 -11.34 -9.02
CA PHE A 341 11.26 -10.86 -10.40
C PHE A 341 12.21 -9.71 -10.69
N ILE A 342 13.01 -9.33 -9.71
CA ILE A 342 14.06 -8.32 -9.89
C ILE A 342 15.15 -8.89 -10.80
N ASN A 343 15.55 -8.11 -11.79
CA ASN A 343 16.59 -8.45 -12.76
C ASN A 343 17.29 -7.16 -13.21
N GLU A 344 18.28 -7.26 -14.09
CA GLU A 344 19.07 -6.14 -14.61
C GLU A 344 18.27 -5.05 -15.32
N ASN A 345 17.04 -5.35 -15.76
CA ASN A 345 16.17 -4.39 -16.43
C ASN A 345 15.13 -3.75 -15.48
N SER A 346 15.21 -4.07 -14.19
CA SER A 346 14.28 -3.52 -13.21
C SER A 346 14.51 -2.02 -13.01
N VAL A 347 13.40 -1.27 -12.97
CA VAL A 347 13.45 0.19 -12.85
C VAL A 347 13.83 0.65 -11.45
N PRO A 348 14.38 1.87 -11.31
CA PRO A 348 14.68 2.45 -10.00
C PRO A 348 13.50 2.46 -9.06
N THR A 349 13.74 2.24 -7.78
CA THR A 349 12.69 2.20 -6.76
C THR A 349 13.00 3.12 -5.59
N LEU A 350 12.04 3.97 -5.25
CA LEU A 350 12.06 4.83 -4.08
C LEU A 350 11.21 4.20 -2.97
N CYS A 351 11.84 3.90 -1.84
CA CYS A 351 11.20 3.31 -0.67
C CYS A 351 11.04 4.32 0.46
N LEU A 352 9.92 4.26 1.16
CA LEU A 352 9.63 5.09 2.31
C LEU A 352 9.17 4.20 3.46
N TYR A 353 9.94 4.17 4.56
CA TYR A 353 9.62 3.33 5.72
C TYR A 353 9.70 4.10 7.03
N GLY A 354 8.79 3.77 7.94
CA GLY A 354 8.79 4.25 9.32
C GLY A 354 9.55 3.32 10.25
N GLY A 355 10.38 3.88 11.14
CA GLY A 355 11.13 3.09 12.13
C GLY A 355 10.28 2.50 13.23
N GLU A 356 9.09 3.06 13.49
CA GLU A 356 8.11 2.58 14.46
C GLU A 356 6.90 1.90 13.79
N ASP A 357 7.05 1.45 12.53
CA ASP A 357 6.00 0.76 11.81
C ASP A 357 5.71 -0.61 12.47
N PRO A 358 4.49 -0.82 13.02
CA PRO A 358 4.14 -2.07 13.67
C PRO A 358 3.66 -3.16 12.70
N LEU A 359 3.42 -2.83 11.43
CA LEU A 359 2.80 -3.70 10.44
C LEU A 359 3.77 -4.18 9.37
N VAL A 360 4.66 -3.29 8.88
CA VAL A 360 5.66 -3.62 7.86
C VAL A 360 6.99 -3.02 8.27
N GLY A 361 7.87 -3.87 8.77
CA GLY A 361 9.17 -3.44 9.29
C GLY A 361 10.11 -2.93 8.19
N ILE A 362 11.01 -2.03 8.55
CA ILE A 362 12.04 -1.47 7.64
C ILE A 362 12.96 -2.55 7.06
N VAL A 363 13.04 -3.72 7.66
CA VAL A 363 13.82 -4.87 7.17
C VAL A 363 13.42 -5.23 5.72
N GLN A 364 12.19 -4.97 5.33
CA GLN A 364 11.74 -5.12 3.94
C GLN A 364 12.61 -4.32 2.95
N TYR A 365 13.00 -3.09 3.32
CA TYR A 365 13.88 -2.28 2.48
C TYR A 365 15.27 -2.92 2.31
N TYR A 366 15.86 -3.45 3.38
CA TYR A 366 17.19 -4.05 3.29
C TYR A 366 17.21 -5.28 2.38
N TYR A 367 16.18 -6.13 2.44
CA TYR A 367 16.00 -7.23 1.50
C TYR A 367 15.89 -6.75 0.05
N LEU A 368 15.09 -5.70 -0.18
CA LEU A 368 14.94 -5.14 -1.52
C LEU A 368 16.27 -4.56 -2.03
N LYS A 369 16.98 -3.82 -1.19
CA LYS A 369 18.27 -3.23 -1.50
C LYS A 369 19.28 -4.33 -1.87
N GLU A 370 19.46 -5.33 -1.00
CA GLU A 370 20.39 -6.44 -1.21
C GLU A 370 20.16 -7.16 -2.55
N ILE A 371 18.89 -7.50 -2.83
CA ILE A 371 18.56 -8.20 -4.07
C ILE A 371 18.77 -7.30 -5.28
N SER A 372 18.38 -6.04 -5.19
CA SER A 372 18.51 -5.08 -6.31
C SER A 372 19.96 -4.76 -6.64
N GLU A 373 20.84 -4.65 -5.64
CA GLU A 373 22.27 -4.40 -5.83
C GLU A 373 22.97 -5.53 -6.58
N LYS A 374 22.53 -6.79 -6.43
CA LYS A 374 23.05 -7.94 -7.20
C LYS A 374 22.85 -7.77 -8.70
N PHE A 375 21.87 -6.99 -9.12
CA PHE A 375 21.55 -6.68 -10.53
C PHE A 375 21.93 -5.26 -10.93
N GLY A 376 22.58 -4.48 -10.04
CA GLY A 376 22.96 -3.09 -10.31
C GLY A 376 21.81 -2.10 -10.32
N ASN A 377 20.65 -2.46 -9.77
CA ASN A 377 19.46 -1.60 -9.75
C ASN A 377 19.51 -0.59 -8.59
N LYS A 378 18.98 0.60 -8.85
CA LYS A 378 18.94 1.66 -7.85
C LYS A 378 17.71 1.53 -6.95
N VAL A 379 17.96 1.40 -5.65
CA VAL A 379 16.92 1.47 -4.60
C VAL A 379 17.33 2.51 -3.57
N GLU A 380 16.49 3.50 -3.33
CA GLU A 380 16.73 4.55 -2.34
C GLU A 380 15.71 4.48 -1.21
N LEU A 381 16.15 4.85 0.00
CA LEU A 381 15.33 4.91 1.20
C LEU A 381 15.08 6.35 1.64
N ILE A 382 13.84 6.65 1.97
CA ILE A 382 13.49 7.75 2.88
C ILE A 382 13.07 7.12 4.21
N TYR A 383 13.89 7.32 5.23
CA TYR A 383 13.66 6.75 6.55
C TYR A 383 13.08 7.77 7.51
N MET A 384 11.95 7.41 8.13
CA MET A 384 11.30 8.24 9.12
C MET A 384 11.43 7.60 10.50
N LYS A 385 12.48 7.93 11.25
CA LYS A 385 12.85 7.30 12.52
C LYS A 385 11.66 7.07 13.48
N ASN A 386 10.79 8.05 13.65
CA ASN A 386 9.61 7.97 14.53
C ASN A 386 8.31 7.76 13.74
N GLY A 387 8.40 7.42 12.45
CA GLY A 387 7.25 7.22 11.60
C GLY A 387 6.60 5.86 11.84
N GLY A 388 5.27 5.84 11.90
CA GLY A 388 4.48 4.61 11.90
C GLY A 388 4.15 4.15 10.47
N HIS A 389 3.25 3.17 10.35
CA HIS A 389 2.86 2.57 9.06
C HIS A 389 2.33 3.57 8.02
N LEU A 390 1.71 4.67 8.45
CA LEU A 390 1.26 5.75 7.56
C LEU A 390 2.29 6.85 7.39
N LEU A 391 3.55 6.62 7.74
CA LEU A 391 4.65 7.59 7.66
C LEU A 391 4.42 8.87 8.49
N ALA A 392 3.41 8.90 9.33
CA ALA A 392 3.17 10.02 10.23
C ALA A 392 4.17 9.97 11.38
N ASP A 393 4.96 11.02 11.52
CA ASP A 393 5.79 11.19 12.71
C ASP A 393 4.91 11.67 13.87
N TYR A 394 4.51 10.72 14.72
CA TYR A 394 3.66 10.98 15.88
C TYR A 394 4.36 11.75 17.00
N LYS A 395 5.69 11.88 16.97
CA LYS A 395 6.50 12.56 17.99
C LYS A 395 6.92 13.98 17.60
N SER A 396 6.93 14.31 16.31
CA SER A 396 7.28 15.65 15.89
C SER A 396 6.13 16.63 16.08
N LYS A 397 6.44 17.83 16.58
CA LYS A 397 5.46 18.92 16.71
C LYS A 397 4.80 19.32 15.37
N HIS A 398 5.42 18.97 14.25
CA HIS A 398 5.01 19.47 12.94
C HIS A 398 4.75 18.40 11.89
N GLY A 399 5.14 17.13 12.08
CA GLY A 399 4.91 16.03 11.11
C GLY A 399 5.36 16.30 9.65
N MET A 400 5.81 17.53 9.41
CA MET A 400 5.95 18.13 8.07
C MET A 400 7.31 17.89 7.42
N THR A 401 8.35 17.64 8.21
CA THR A 401 9.71 17.58 7.64
C THR A 401 9.87 16.36 6.73
N ALA A 402 9.39 15.21 7.19
CA ALA A 402 9.45 13.97 6.46
C ALA A 402 8.60 13.98 5.18
N ILE A 403 7.43 14.63 5.23
CA ILE A 403 6.57 14.76 4.04
C ILE A 403 7.18 15.69 3.01
N ARG A 404 7.87 16.74 3.43
CA ARG A 404 8.61 17.60 2.50
C ARG A 404 9.74 16.84 1.82
N GLU A 405 10.50 16.07 2.58
CA GLU A 405 11.57 15.24 2.05
C GLU A 405 11.03 14.19 1.06
N MET A 406 9.95 13.49 1.42
CA MET A 406 9.25 12.57 0.55
C MET A 406 8.84 13.23 -0.77
N ASN A 407 8.16 14.38 -0.70
CA ASN A 407 7.71 15.09 -1.89
C ASN A 407 8.89 15.54 -2.75
N TYR A 408 9.93 16.08 -2.12
CA TYR A 408 11.13 16.49 -2.82
C TYR A 408 11.78 15.31 -3.57
N LYS A 409 11.93 14.17 -2.90
CA LYS A 409 12.54 12.97 -3.50
C LYS A 409 11.69 12.39 -4.64
N ILE A 410 10.37 12.31 -4.48
CA ILE A 410 9.49 11.82 -5.56
C ILE A 410 9.52 12.76 -6.76
N LEU A 411 9.51 14.09 -6.55
CA LEU A 411 9.66 15.05 -7.63
C LEU A 411 11.04 15.02 -8.26
N TYR A 412 12.09 14.78 -7.46
CA TYR A 412 13.44 14.55 -7.97
C TYR A 412 13.49 13.30 -8.87
N TYR A 413 12.87 12.19 -8.45
CA TYR A 413 12.76 10.99 -9.28
C TYR A 413 12.00 11.27 -10.57
N ALA A 414 10.87 11.95 -10.48
CA ALA A 414 10.10 12.34 -11.66
C ALA A 414 10.93 13.20 -12.63
N LYS A 415 11.66 14.18 -12.11
CA LYS A 415 12.56 15.01 -12.92
C LYS A 415 13.74 14.22 -13.50
N THR A 416 14.22 13.20 -12.81
CA THR A 416 15.40 12.41 -13.24
C THR A 416 15.04 11.36 -14.29
N TYR A 417 13.88 10.70 -14.12
CA TYR A 417 13.56 9.50 -14.88
C TYR A 417 12.50 9.67 -15.95
N PHE A 418 11.58 10.64 -15.82
CA PHE A 418 10.73 10.98 -16.94
C PHE A 418 11.51 11.77 -18.01
N THR A 419 11.17 11.52 -19.25
CA THR A 419 11.73 12.27 -20.37
C THR A 419 11.20 13.71 -20.37
N HIS A 420 12.06 14.67 -20.66
CA HIS A 420 11.70 16.09 -20.80
C HIS A 420 11.95 16.54 -22.23
N ASP A 421 11.04 17.34 -22.77
CA ASP A 421 11.32 18.08 -23.99
C ASP A 421 12.22 19.27 -23.64
N ASP A 422 13.34 19.42 -24.34
CA ASP A 422 14.26 20.55 -24.24
C ASP A 422 13.62 21.87 -24.70
#